data_89b3c29292be45df5a0fbf4c4e518515
#
_entry.id   89b3c29292be45df5a0fbf4c4e518515
#
_cell.length_a   1.000
_cell.length_b   1.000
_cell.length_c   1.000
_cell.angle_alpha   90.00
_cell.angle_beta   90.00
_cell.angle_gamma   90.00
#
_symmetry.space_group_name_H-M   'P 1'
#
loop_
_entity.id
_entity.type
_entity.pdbx_description
1 polymer ?
#
loop_
_entity_poly.entity_id
_entity_poly.type
_entity_poly.pdbx_seq_one_letter_code
_entity_poly.pdbx_strand_id
1 'polypeptide(L)'
;MKTQILSRLTALALIATTTTSHAQENVMDNYTASYIAMPAADGQIEAFAEFLVGAAPLVKETEPGTELWFALQDNDTLAIFDVFVDEGARNTHFSGVVAGALNENADALVAGGWDAGVVANINNSNVLSAKAPVDLYSATTATYISIEAAPGKAGELATLLTAAGPIVAETEPKTLFWVALQIDEHNFAIYDIFADNSGRKTHFAGEVAGLLKAQASDLVKGGWEDGVVANVRNFDILAIK
;
A
#
# COMPACT_ATOMS: atom_id res chain seq x y z
N MET A 1 29.15 -64.94 47.83
CA MET A 1 29.49 -63.63 47.21
C MET A 1 28.41 -63.30 46.22
N LYS A 2 27.52 -62.35 46.55
CA LYS A 2 26.43 -61.89 45.69
C LYS A 2 26.76 -60.45 45.31
N THR A 3 27.06 -60.20 44.05
CA THR A 3 27.41 -58.90 43.46
C THR A 3 26.09 -58.23 43.09
N GLN A 4 25.74 -57.10 43.71
CA GLN A 4 24.61 -56.24 43.33
C GLN A 4 25.08 -55.26 42.23
N ILE A 5 24.35 -55.25 41.11
CA ILE A 5 24.51 -54.30 40.02
C ILE A 5 23.51 -53.16 40.28
N LEU A 6 24.03 -51.97 40.59
CA LEU A 6 23.23 -50.75 40.67
C LEU A 6 23.00 -50.21 39.26
N SER A 7 21.75 -50.25 38.77
CA SER A 7 21.36 -49.54 37.58
C SER A 7 21.06 -48.08 37.87
N ARG A 8 21.81 -47.15 37.30
CA ARG A 8 21.55 -45.72 37.35
C ARG A 8 20.55 -45.37 36.24
N LEU A 9 19.33 -45.00 36.63
CA LEU A 9 18.41 -44.31 35.71
C LEU A 9 18.82 -42.85 35.56
N THR A 10 19.22 -42.45 34.39
CA THR A 10 19.43 -41.05 34.03
C THR A 10 18.10 -40.50 33.52
N ALA A 11 17.50 -39.60 34.28
CA ALA A 11 16.30 -38.88 33.88
C ALA A 11 16.71 -37.78 32.89
N LEU A 12 16.27 -37.92 31.62
CA LEU A 12 16.41 -36.89 30.59
C LEU A 12 15.29 -35.87 30.79
N ALA A 13 15.62 -34.69 31.33
CA ALA A 13 14.69 -33.57 31.43
C ALA A 13 14.50 -32.96 30.04
N LEU A 14 13.31 -33.14 29.47
CA LEU A 14 12.89 -32.48 28.23
C LEU A 14 12.54 -31.02 28.55
N ILE A 15 13.45 -30.08 28.25
CA ILE A 15 13.16 -28.66 28.34
C ILE A 15 12.30 -28.31 27.11
N ALA A 16 10.99 -28.19 27.32
CA ALA A 16 10.11 -27.60 26.34
C ALA A 16 10.35 -26.10 26.27
N THR A 17 11.10 -25.66 25.27
CA THR A 17 11.19 -24.23 24.93
C THR A 17 9.85 -23.84 24.31
N THR A 18 9.00 -23.18 25.07
CA THR A 18 7.85 -22.45 24.54
C THR A 18 8.37 -21.24 23.77
N THR A 19 8.48 -21.34 22.46
CA THR A 19 8.60 -20.18 21.60
C THR A 19 7.26 -19.44 21.65
N THR A 20 7.21 -18.37 22.45
CA THR A 20 6.16 -17.37 22.32
C THR A 20 6.34 -16.71 20.97
N SER A 21 5.51 -17.10 20.00
CA SER A 21 5.30 -16.33 18.80
C SER A 21 4.74 -14.97 19.26
N HIS A 22 5.59 -13.95 19.27
CA HIS A 22 5.13 -12.58 19.29
C HIS A 22 4.48 -12.41 17.91
N ALA A 23 3.14 -12.35 17.88
CA ALA A 23 2.46 -11.76 16.75
C ALA A 23 3.06 -10.37 16.60
N GLN A 24 3.73 -10.10 15.49
CA GLN A 24 4.25 -8.78 15.15
C GLN A 24 3.00 -7.91 15.02
N GLU A 25 2.79 -7.00 15.96
CA GLU A 25 1.70 -6.03 15.90
C GLU A 25 1.84 -5.32 14.55
N ASN A 26 0.76 -5.30 13.77
CA ASN A 26 0.73 -4.60 12.51
C ASN A 26 0.93 -3.11 12.82
N VAL A 27 2.04 -2.53 12.40
CA VAL A 27 2.46 -1.16 12.77
C VAL A 27 1.42 -0.11 12.34
N MET A 28 0.45 -0.50 11.50
CA MET A 28 -0.57 0.38 10.92
C MET A 28 -2.01 -0.08 11.21
N ASP A 29 -2.27 -0.72 12.35
CA ASP A 29 -3.63 -1.03 12.78
C ASP A 29 -4.43 0.28 12.96
N ASN A 30 -5.63 0.35 12.36
CA ASN A 30 -6.52 1.51 12.26
C ASN A 30 -6.12 2.61 11.27
N TYR A 31 -5.01 2.47 10.54
CA TYR A 31 -4.67 3.40 9.48
C TYR A 31 -5.65 3.29 8.33
N THR A 32 -5.92 4.43 7.70
CA THR A 32 -6.72 4.52 6.48
C THR A 32 -5.88 5.12 5.36
N ALA A 33 -6.27 4.89 4.12
CA ALA A 33 -5.58 5.44 2.98
C ALA A 33 -6.58 5.97 1.95
N SER A 34 -6.09 6.83 1.05
CA SER A 34 -6.86 7.27 -0.11
C SER A 34 -5.97 7.26 -1.35
N TYR A 35 -6.57 6.94 -2.48
CA TYR A 35 -5.94 7.03 -3.79
C TYR A 35 -6.86 7.80 -4.73
N ILE A 36 -6.31 8.81 -5.44
CA ILE A 36 -7.06 9.65 -6.35
C ILE A 36 -6.25 9.75 -7.66
N ALA A 37 -6.78 9.19 -8.75
CA ALA A 37 -6.20 9.35 -10.09
C ALA A 37 -6.95 10.45 -10.84
N MET A 38 -6.23 11.46 -11.30
CA MET A 38 -6.75 12.69 -11.90
C MET A 38 -6.09 12.92 -13.26
N PRO A 39 -6.76 12.61 -14.37
CA PRO A 39 -6.26 13.00 -15.69
C PRO A 39 -6.11 14.52 -15.75
N ALA A 40 -4.97 15.01 -16.25
CA ALA A 40 -4.75 16.44 -16.43
C ALA A 40 -5.69 16.99 -17.53
N ALA A 41 -6.13 18.23 -17.39
CA ALA A 41 -6.80 18.94 -18.48
C ALA A 41 -5.84 19.15 -19.66
N ASP A 42 -6.36 19.32 -20.86
CA ASP A 42 -5.57 19.46 -22.08
C ASP A 42 -4.47 20.54 -21.93
N GLY A 43 -3.22 20.11 -22.08
CA GLY A 43 -2.04 20.99 -21.98
C GLY A 43 -1.68 21.43 -20.55
N GLN A 44 -2.28 20.87 -19.51
CA GLN A 44 -2.06 21.28 -18.11
C GLN A 44 -1.20 20.31 -17.29
N ILE A 45 -0.64 19.29 -17.92
CA ILE A 45 0.12 18.26 -17.17
C ILE A 45 1.28 18.84 -16.35
N GLU A 46 2.05 19.77 -16.91
CA GLU A 46 3.17 20.41 -16.22
C GLU A 46 2.70 21.31 -15.08
N ALA A 47 1.68 22.17 -15.34
CA ALA A 47 1.12 23.04 -14.32
C ALA A 47 0.49 22.26 -13.16
N PHE A 48 -0.18 21.14 -13.47
CA PHE A 48 -0.77 20.29 -12.45
C PHE A 48 0.31 19.53 -11.64
N ALA A 49 1.37 19.05 -12.29
CA ALA A 49 2.51 18.44 -11.60
C ALA A 49 3.18 19.46 -10.65
N GLU A 50 3.43 20.69 -11.09
CA GLU A 50 3.98 21.75 -10.25
C GLU A 50 3.06 22.09 -9.05
N PHE A 51 1.74 22.11 -9.27
CA PHE A 51 0.77 22.31 -8.20
C PHE A 51 0.90 21.23 -7.13
N LEU A 52 0.95 19.93 -7.52
CA LEU A 52 1.09 18.84 -6.57
C LEU A 52 2.44 18.82 -5.86
N VAL A 53 3.53 19.14 -6.56
CA VAL A 53 4.86 19.29 -5.94
C VAL A 53 4.83 20.38 -4.85
N GLY A 54 4.18 21.52 -5.14
CA GLY A 54 4.00 22.61 -4.18
C GLY A 54 3.13 22.26 -2.98
N ALA A 55 2.27 21.25 -3.09
CA ALA A 55 1.38 20.80 -2.01
C ALA A 55 2.12 20.03 -0.90
N ALA A 56 3.17 19.25 -1.22
CA ALA A 56 3.87 18.39 -0.26
C ALA A 56 4.35 19.13 1.01
N PRO A 57 5.05 20.28 0.94
CA PRO A 57 5.44 21.01 2.13
C PRO A 57 4.25 21.54 2.96
N LEU A 58 3.14 21.90 2.31
CA LEU A 58 1.94 22.37 3.00
C LEU A 58 1.26 21.25 3.78
N VAL A 59 1.10 20.07 3.18
CA VAL A 59 0.60 18.87 3.89
C VAL A 59 1.49 18.57 5.10
N LYS A 60 2.80 18.61 4.93
CA LYS A 60 3.75 18.38 6.02
C LYS A 60 3.59 19.37 7.18
N GLU A 61 3.37 20.64 6.87
CA GLU A 61 3.28 21.71 7.88
C GLU A 61 1.92 21.72 8.58
N THR A 62 0.82 21.47 7.85
CA THR A 62 -0.54 21.73 8.35
C THR A 62 -1.30 20.47 8.75
N GLU A 63 -0.85 19.28 8.35
CA GLU A 63 -1.60 18.04 8.50
C GLU A 63 -0.80 16.94 9.20
N PRO A 64 -0.60 17.02 10.52
CA PRO A 64 0.22 16.04 11.26
C PRO A 64 -0.37 14.62 11.24
N GLY A 65 -1.69 14.48 11.04
CA GLY A 65 -2.36 13.18 10.97
C GLY A 65 -2.28 12.49 9.60
N THR A 66 -1.88 13.22 8.54
CA THR A 66 -1.52 12.63 7.25
C THR A 66 -0.12 12.05 7.38
N GLU A 67 0.01 10.76 7.62
CA GLU A 67 1.30 10.10 7.90
C GLU A 67 2.20 10.07 6.66
N LEU A 68 1.64 9.68 5.52
CA LEU A 68 2.32 9.66 4.22
C LEU A 68 1.46 10.40 3.20
N TRP A 69 2.12 11.10 2.29
CA TRP A 69 1.50 11.75 1.15
C TRP A 69 2.44 11.73 -0.05
N PHE A 70 1.95 11.32 -1.20
CA PHE A 70 2.72 11.18 -2.43
C PHE A 70 1.99 11.85 -3.58
N ALA A 71 2.71 12.70 -4.32
CA ALA A 71 2.32 13.14 -5.64
C ALA A 71 2.95 12.23 -6.69
N LEU A 72 2.15 11.71 -7.60
CA LEU A 72 2.49 10.67 -8.55
C LEU A 72 2.13 11.10 -9.97
N GLN A 73 2.88 10.59 -10.97
CA GLN A 73 2.59 10.83 -12.39
C GLN A 73 2.73 9.55 -13.22
N ASP A 74 1.73 9.27 -14.05
CA ASP A 74 1.75 8.24 -15.11
C ASP A 74 1.23 8.88 -16.41
N ASN A 75 2.15 9.22 -17.32
CA ASN A 75 1.83 9.95 -18.55
C ASN A 75 1.01 11.23 -18.26
N ASP A 76 -0.24 11.29 -18.75
CA ASP A 76 -1.14 12.45 -18.60
C ASP A 76 -2.01 12.39 -17.34
N THR A 77 -1.77 11.43 -16.47
CA THR A 77 -2.52 11.25 -15.22
C THR A 77 -1.63 11.59 -14.04
N LEU A 78 -2.06 12.56 -13.23
CA LEU A 78 -1.52 12.79 -11.90
C LEU A 78 -2.30 11.95 -10.90
N ALA A 79 -1.65 11.53 -9.82
CA ALA A 79 -2.35 10.86 -8.73
C ALA A 79 -1.81 11.31 -7.38
N ILE A 80 -2.64 11.17 -6.37
CA ILE A 80 -2.26 11.33 -4.98
C ILE A 80 -2.49 9.98 -4.28
N PHE A 81 -1.54 9.57 -3.46
CA PHE A 81 -1.71 8.47 -2.52
C PHE A 81 -1.40 8.95 -1.11
N ASP A 82 -2.33 8.73 -0.20
CA ASP A 82 -2.25 9.19 1.19
C ASP A 82 -2.41 8.03 2.16
N VAL A 83 -1.73 8.14 3.30
CA VAL A 83 -1.95 7.29 4.47
C VAL A 83 -2.20 8.16 5.69
N PHE A 84 -3.24 7.84 6.44
CA PHE A 84 -3.68 8.60 7.61
C PHE A 84 -3.67 7.73 8.86
N VAL A 85 -3.36 8.34 9.99
CA VAL A 85 -3.35 7.63 11.29
C VAL A 85 -4.72 7.09 11.68
N ASP A 86 -5.79 7.73 11.18
CA ASP A 86 -7.18 7.31 11.37
C ASP A 86 -8.14 8.05 10.39
N GLU A 87 -9.42 7.72 10.46
CA GLU A 87 -10.45 8.38 9.64
C GLU A 87 -10.64 9.87 9.98
N GLY A 88 -10.41 10.28 11.23
CA GLY A 88 -10.47 11.69 11.63
C GLY A 88 -9.40 12.53 10.94
N ALA A 89 -8.19 11.98 10.84
CA ALA A 89 -7.08 12.60 10.10
C ALA A 89 -7.40 12.70 8.60
N ARG A 90 -7.96 11.64 7.99
CA ARG A 90 -8.43 11.68 6.60
C ARG A 90 -9.49 12.78 6.37
N ASN A 91 -10.48 12.88 7.23
CA ASN A 91 -11.50 13.93 7.14
C ASN A 91 -10.91 15.34 7.29
N THR A 92 -9.89 15.49 8.14
CA THR A 92 -9.16 16.75 8.30
C THR A 92 -8.39 17.09 7.02
N HIS A 93 -7.71 16.13 6.39
CA HIS A 93 -7.01 16.30 5.11
C HIS A 93 -7.96 16.77 4.01
N PHE A 94 -9.11 16.11 3.82
CA PHE A 94 -10.08 16.48 2.77
C PHE A 94 -10.80 17.83 3.01
N SER A 95 -10.71 18.39 4.20
CA SER A 95 -11.14 19.75 4.53
C SER A 95 -9.99 20.75 4.69
N GLY A 96 -8.76 20.30 4.42
CA GLY A 96 -7.53 21.06 4.62
C GLY A 96 -7.24 22.08 3.51
N VAL A 97 -6.12 22.79 3.70
CA VAL A 97 -5.71 23.89 2.80
C VAL A 97 -5.41 23.36 1.39
N VAL A 98 -4.76 22.18 1.28
CA VAL A 98 -4.38 21.60 -0.01
C VAL A 98 -5.62 21.11 -0.78
N ALA A 99 -6.56 20.44 -0.12
CA ALA A 99 -7.81 20.03 -0.74
C ALA A 99 -8.64 21.23 -1.21
N GLY A 100 -8.69 22.31 -0.41
CA GLY A 100 -9.32 23.58 -0.79
C GLY A 100 -8.69 24.21 -2.02
N ALA A 101 -7.35 24.29 -2.05
CA ALA A 101 -6.61 24.83 -3.20
C ALA A 101 -6.79 23.95 -4.46
N LEU A 102 -6.84 22.62 -4.32
CA LEU A 102 -7.14 21.74 -5.45
C LEU A 102 -8.54 21.98 -5.99
N ASN A 103 -9.54 22.11 -5.10
CA ASN A 103 -10.92 22.43 -5.52
C ASN A 103 -11.01 23.75 -6.31
N GLU A 104 -10.34 24.82 -5.84
CA GLU A 104 -10.31 26.13 -6.51
C GLU A 104 -9.66 26.08 -7.89
N ASN A 105 -8.72 25.14 -8.12
CA ASN A 105 -7.96 25.03 -9.37
C ASN A 105 -8.41 23.84 -10.25
N ALA A 106 -9.31 22.98 -9.78
CA ALA A 106 -9.66 21.72 -10.46
C ALA A 106 -10.21 21.93 -11.87
N ASP A 107 -11.06 22.96 -12.09
CA ASP A 107 -11.61 23.25 -13.43
C ASP A 107 -10.54 23.61 -14.46
N ALA A 108 -9.41 24.16 -14.00
CA ALA A 108 -8.29 24.51 -14.87
C ALA A 108 -7.29 23.37 -15.06
N LEU A 109 -7.04 22.57 -14.03
CA LEU A 109 -5.95 21.60 -13.98
C LEU A 109 -6.39 20.17 -14.31
N VAL A 110 -7.63 19.80 -13.96
CA VAL A 110 -8.11 18.42 -13.99
C VAL A 110 -9.19 18.24 -15.06
N ALA A 111 -9.04 17.23 -15.89
CA ALA A 111 -10.08 16.85 -16.85
C ALA A 111 -11.33 16.39 -16.10
N GLY A 112 -12.47 17.07 -16.37
CA GLY A 112 -13.73 16.84 -15.64
C GLY A 112 -13.90 17.71 -14.38
N GLY A 113 -12.92 18.55 -14.03
CA GLY A 113 -13.00 19.48 -12.92
C GLY A 113 -13.08 18.79 -11.55
N TRP A 114 -13.65 19.51 -10.57
CA TRP A 114 -13.72 19.00 -9.19
C TRP A 114 -14.59 17.75 -9.04
N ASP A 115 -15.84 17.79 -9.48
CA ASP A 115 -16.79 16.71 -9.20
C ASP A 115 -16.45 15.42 -9.94
N ALA A 116 -16.23 15.49 -11.26
CA ALA A 116 -16.01 14.31 -12.09
C ALA A 116 -14.52 13.90 -12.17
N GLY A 117 -13.60 14.87 -12.07
CA GLY A 117 -12.18 14.64 -12.22
C GLY A 117 -11.47 14.31 -10.88
N VAL A 118 -11.98 14.83 -9.76
CA VAL A 118 -11.39 14.61 -8.43
C VAL A 118 -12.30 13.74 -7.56
N VAL A 119 -13.46 14.25 -7.16
CA VAL A 119 -14.32 13.60 -6.15
C VAL A 119 -14.78 12.22 -6.58
N ALA A 120 -15.20 12.04 -7.83
CA ALA A 120 -15.65 10.75 -8.35
C ALA A 120 -14.52 9.69 -8.44
N ASN A 121 -13.25 10.11 -8.34
CA ASN A 121 -12.08 9.24 -8.44
C ASN A 121 -11.42 8.95 -7.07
N ILE A 122 -12.01 9.42 -5.96
CA ILE A 122 -11.50 9.14 -4.62
C ILE A 122 -11.78 7.68 -4.27
N ASN A 123 -10.73 6.91 -4.04
CA ASN A 123 -10.78 5.55 -3.52
C ASN A 123 -10.30 5.54 -2.07
N ASN A 124 -11.23 5.64 -1.13
CA ASN A 124 -10.94 5.51 0.30
C ASN A 124 -10.83 4.03 0.69
N SER A 125 -9.90 3.71 1.57
CA SER A 125 -9.62 2.34 1.97
C SER A 125 -9.18 2.23 3.43
N ASN A 126 -9.29 1.01 3.97
CA ASN A 126 -8.67 0.61 5.23
C ASN A 126 -7.37 -0.14 4.93
N VAL A 127 -6.36 0.06 5.76
CA VAL A 127 -5.11 -0.69 5.68
C VAL A 127 -5.31 -2.09 6.27
N LEU A 128 -5.02 -3.13 5.49
CA LEU A 128 -5.03 -4.53 5.94
C LEU A 128 -3.70 -4.96 6.53
N SER A 129 -2.61 -4.56 5.90
CA SER A 129 -1.25 -4.90 6.29
C SER A 129 -0.25 -4.00 5.59
N ALA A 130 0.91 -3.79 6.19
CA ALA A 130 1.95 -2.98 5.59
C ALA A 130 3.36 -3.46 5.94
N LYS A 131 4.31 -3.21 5.04
CA LYS A 131 5.71 -3.03 5.37
C LYS A 131 5.93 -1.56 5.67
N ALA A 132 6.40 -1.24 6.87
CA ALA A 132 6.70 0.14 7.27
C ALA A 132 7.66 0.83 6.28
N PRO A 133 7.50 2.14 6.06
CA PRO A 133 8.35 2.88 5.13
C PRO A 133 9.80 2.92 5.63
N VAL A 134 10.73 2.75 4.67
CA VAL A 134 12.17 2.88 4.89
C VAL A 134 12.76 3.71 3.77
N ASP A 135 13.68 4.63 4.09
CA ASP A 135 14.45 5.44 3.14
C ASP A 135 13.63 6.04 1.97
N LEU A 136 12.47 6.63 2.29
CA LEU A 136 11.60 7.24 1.26
C LEU A 136 12.27 8.37 0.48
N TYR A 137 13.36 8.96 1.00
CA TYR A 137 14.13 9.98 0.26
C TYR A 137 14.81 9.43 -1.00
N SER A 138 15.04 8.12 -1.08
CA SER A 138 15.57 7.47 -2.28
C SER A 138 14.48 7.02 -3.26
N ALA A 139 13.21 7.16 -2.91
CA ALA A 139 12.09 6.68 -3.70
C ALA A 139 11.92 7.50 -4.98
N THR A 140 11.82 6.83 -6.13
CA THR A 140 11.55 7.48 -7.42
C THR A 140 10.35 6.89 -8.15
N THR A 141 9.95 5.65 -7.83
CA THR A 141 8.84 4.98 -8.52
C THR A 141 7.87 4.34 -7.55
N ALA A 142 6.60 4.33 -7.95
CA ALA A 142 5.52 3.69 -7.22
C ALA A 142 4.68 2.79 -8.16
N THR A 143 3.91 1.89 -7.56
CA THR A 143 2.93 1.08 -8.28
C THR A 143 1.62 1.04 -7.49
N TYR A 144 0.49 1.13 -8.16
CA TYR A 144 -0.84 0.89 -7.61
C TYR A 144 -1.53 -0.22 -8.41
N ILE A 145 -2.10 -1.21 -7.72
CA ILE A 145 -2.75 -2.36 -8.33
C ILE A 145 -4.15 -2.49 -7.75
N SER A 146 -5.18 -2.29 -8.58
CA SER A 146 -6.56 -2.57 -8.18
C SER A 146 -6.87 -4.05 -8.36
N ILE A 147 -7.52 -4.67 -7.39
CA ILE A 147 -7.85 -6.11 -7.39
C ILE A 147 -9.31 -6.28 -6.97
N GLU A 148 -10.13 -6.91 -7.82
CA GLU A 148 -11.49 -7.33 -7.45
C GLU A 148 -11.48 -8.81 -7.06
N ALA A 149 -12.05 -9.15 -5.91
CA ALA A 149 -12.16 -10.54 -5.47
C ALA A 149 -13.10 -11.35 -6.38
N ALA A 150 -12.79 -12.61 -6.62
CA ALA A 150 -13.71 -13.53 -7.26
C ALA A 150 -14.98 -13.71 -6.38
N PRO A 151 -16.14 -14.04 -6.97
CA PRO A 151 -17.38 -14.19 -6.22
C PRO A 151 -17.23 -15.16 -5.02
N GLY A 152 -17.52 -14.65 -3.82
CA GLY A 152 -17.41 -15.38 -2.57
C GLY A 152 -15.98 -15.57 -2.00
N LYS A 153 -14.97 -14.92 -2.61
CA LYS A 153 -13.55 -15.09 -2.25
C LYS A 153 -12.94 -13.89 -1.53
N ALA A 154 -13.71 -12.85 -1.25
CA ALA A 154 -13.19 -11.62 -0.62
C ALA A 154 -12.46 -11.88 0.71
N GLY A 155 -13.01 -12.74 1.58
CA GLY A 155 -12.38 -13.07 2.86
C GLY A 155 -11.06 -13.84 2.72
N GLU A 156 -10.95 -14.73 1.72
CA GLU A 156 -9.72 -15.48 1.45
C GLU A 156 -8.65 -14.55 0.86
N LEU A 157 -9.04 -13.64 -0.06
CA LEU A 157 -8.14 -12.61 -0.62
C LEU A 157 -7.66 -11.66 0.46
N ALA A 158 -8.56 -11.15 1.33
CA ALA A 158 -8.18 -10.30 2.46
C ALA A 158 -7.16 -11.00 3.38
N THR A 159 -7.35 -12.29 3.66
CA THR A 159 -6.43 -13.09 4.48
C THR A 159 -5.05 -13.18 3.82
N LEU A 160 -4.99 -13.46 2.51
CA LEU A 160 -3.72 -13.51 1.77
C LEU A 160 -3.00 -12.16 1.82
N LEU A 161 -3.71 -11.06 1.55
CA LEU A 161 -3.16 -9.71 1.55
C LEU A 161 -2.70 -9.27 2.95
N THR A 162 -3.42 -9.64 4.00
CA THR A 162 -3.02 -9.38 5.39
C THR A 162 -1.73 -10.10 5.75
N ALA A 163 -1.56 -11.34 5.31
CA ALA A 163 -0.35 -12.11 5.58
C ALA A 163 0.88 -11.62 4.77
N ALA A 164 0.68 -10.84 3.71
CA ALA A 164 1.75 -10.44 2.79
C ALA A 164 2.71 -9.40 3.38
N GLY A 165 2.24 -8.44 4.18
CA GLY A 165 3.07 -7.35 4.73
C GLY A 165 4.32 -7.82 5.47
N PRO A 166 4.22 -8.72 6.46
CA PRO A 166 5.39 -9.30 7.12
C PRO A 166 6.36 -10.01 6.17
N ILE A 167 5.87 -10.71 5.15
CA ILE A 167 6.70 -11.41 4.16
C ILE A 167 7.50 -10.38 3.34
N VAL A 168 6.85 -9.32 2.82
CA VAL A 168 7.54 -8.24 2.11
C VAL A 168 8.58 -7.57 3.01
N ALA A 169 8.25 -7.34 4.29
CA ALA A 169 9.16 -6.73 5.23
C ALA A 169 10.43 -7.56 5.46
N GLU A 170 10.30 -8.88 5.51
CA GLU A 170 11.40 -9.82 5.75
C GLU A 170 12.24 -10.08 4.49
N THR A 171 11.58 -10.27 3.34
CA THR A 171 12.23 -10.84 2.14
C THR A 171 12.61 -9.80 1.09
N GLU A 172 12.03 -8.58 1.14
CA GLU A 172 12.14 -7.61 0.06
C GLU A 172 12.75 -6.26 0.50
N PRO A 173 14.06 -6.18 0.79
CA PRO A 173 14.71 -4.97 1.28
C PRO A 173 14.67 -3.80 0.27
N LYS A 174 14.45 -4.07 -1.03
CA LYS A 174 14.36 -3.03 -2.08
C LYS A 174 12.95 -2.44 -2.26
N THR A 175 11.94 -3.04 -1.67
CA THR A 175 10.59 -2.48 -1.57
C THR A 175 10.59 -1.52 -0.39
N LEU A 176 10.59 -0.21 -0.65
CA LEU A 176 10.77 0.82 0.40
C LEU A 176 9.53 1.01 1.26
N PHE A 177 8.36 0.78 0.69
CA PHE A 177 7.07 0.74 1.37
C PHE A 177 6.15 -0.20 0.61
N TRP A 178 5.29 -0.91 1.31
CA TRP A 178 4.25 -1.75 0.74
C TRP A 178 3.03 -1.72 1.63
N VAL A 179 1.84 -1.64 1.04
CA VAL A 179 0.59 -1.66 1.79
C VAL A 179 -0.50 -2.38 1.00
N ALA A 180 -1.23 -3.26 1.68
CA ALA A 180 -2.46 -3.86 1.20
C ALA A 180 -3.66 -3.12 1.77
N LEU A 181 -4.64 -2.87 0.92
CA LEU A 181 -5.78 -2.01 1.16
C LEU A 181 -7.09 -2.75 0.89
N GLN A 182 -8.11 -2.47 1.69
CA GLN A 182 -9.49 -2.87 1.41
C GLN A 182 -10.33 -1.61 1.16
N ILE A 183 -10.85 -1.47 -0.06
CA ILE A 183 -11.66 -0.33 -0.49
C ILE A 183 -13.12 -0.55 -0.07
N ASP A 184 -13.65 -1.74 -0.35
CA ASP A 184 -14.98 -2.18 0.05
C ASP A 184 -15.04 -3.71 0.26
N GLU A 185 -16.23 -4.30 0.30
CA GLU A 185 -16.41 -5.74 0.53
C GLU A 185 -15.69 -6.62 -0.49
N HIS A 186 -15.54 -6.16 -1.75
CA HIS A 186 -15.02 -6.96 -2.86
C HIS A 186 -13.78 -6.36 -3.53
N ASN A 187 -13.50 -5.09 -3.28
CA ASN A 187 -12.42 -4.36 -3.93
C ASN A 187 -11.25 -4.11 -2.98
N PHE A 188 -10.06 -4.45 -3.47
CA PHE A 188 -8.79 -4.34 -2.78
C PHE A 188 -7.78 -3.59 -3.63
N ALA A 189 -6.70 -3.13 -3.02
CA ALA A 189 -5.57 -2.60 -3.75
C ALA A 189 -4.26 -2.93 -3.04
N ILE A 190 -3.17 -2.84 -3.80
CA ILE A 190 -1.80 -2.85 -3.29
C ILE A 190 -1.14 -1.55 -3.75
N TYR A 191 -0.37 -0.92 -2.88
CA TYR A 191 0.48 0.22 -3.23
C TYR A 191 1.91 -0.03 -2.78
N ASP A 192 2.85 0.18 -3.68
CA ASP A 192 4.27 -0.13 -3.50
C ASP A 192 5.15 1.06 -3.86
N ILE A 193 6.28 1.20 -3.16
CA ILE A 193 7.30 2.22 -3.43
C ILE A 193 8.68 1.60 -3.56
N PHE A 194 9.44 2.08 -4.54
CA PHE A 194 10.78 1.61 -4.86
C PHE A 194 11.75 2.76 -5.11
N ALA A 195 13.03 2.52 -4.83
CA ALA A 195 14.09 3.45 -5.18
C ALA A 195 14.22 3.62 -6.71
N ASP A 196 13.97 2.54 -7.47
CA ASP A 196 14.09 2.50 -8.92
C ASP A 196 13.32 1.32 -9.53
N ASN A 197 13.32 1.25 -10.86
CA ASN A 197 12.73 0.15 -11.62
C ASN A 197 13.37 -1.24 -11.33
N SER A 198 14.60 -1.29 -10.82
CA SER A 198 15.24 -2.55 -10.43
C SER A 198 14.61 -3.09 -9.15
N GLY A 199 14.29 -2.22 -8.18
CA GLY A 199 13.54 -2.59 -6.98
C GLY A 199 12.16 -3.14 -7.33
N ARG A 200 11.40 -2.41 -8.16
CA ARG A 200 10.09 -2.84 -8.65
C ARG A 200 10.14 -4.20 -9.35
N LYS A 201 11.09 -4.40 -10.27
CA LYS A 201 11.27 -5.69 -10.96
C LYS A 201 11.57 -6.83 -10.00
N THR A 202 12.35 -6.57 -8.95
CA THR A 202 12.66 -7.58 -7.91
C THR A 202 11.41 -7.93 -7.12
N HIS A 203 10.58 -6.94 -6.73
CA HIS A 203 9.31 -7.14 -6.03
C HIS A 203 8.34 -8.01 -6.84
N PHE A 204 8.11 -7.71 -8.12
CA PHE A 204 7.22 -8.50 -8.98
C PHE A 204 7.73 -9.93 -9.28
N ALA A 205 9.00 -10.23 -8.97
CA ALA A 205 9.57 -11.58 -8.99
C ALA A 205 9.66 -12.19 -7.58
N GLY A 206 9.19 -11.48 -6.55
CA GLY A 206 9.28 -11.85 -5.15
C GLY A 206 8.27 -12.91 -4.70
N GLU A 207 8.35 -13.26 -3.43
CA GLU A 207 7.54 -14.33 -2.84
C GLU A 207 6.04 -13.97 -2.83
N VAL A 208 5.68 -12.75 -2.42
CA VAL A 208 4.27 -12.32 -2.35
C VAL A 208 3.62 -12.27 -3.73
N ALA A 209 4.31 -11.75 -4.74
CA ALA A 209 3.82 -11.77 -6.12
C ALA A 209 3.62 -13.22 -6.63
N GLY A 210 4.54 -14.13 -6.27
CA GLY A 210 4.42 -15.56 -6.56
C GLY A 210 3.21 -16.21 -5.88
N LEU A 211 2.96 -15.92 -4.61
CA LEU A 211 1.81 -16.42 -3.86
C LEU A 211 0.48 -15.90 -4.42
N LEU A 212 0.39 -14.60 -4.73
CA LEU A 212 -0.80 -14.01 -5.35
C LEU A 212 -1.05 -14.63 -6.73
N LYS A 213 -0.01 -14.77 -7.56
CA LYS A 213 -0.11 -15.40 -8.89
C LYS A 213 -0.62 -16.82 -8.81
N ALA A 214 -0.11 -17.61 -7.88
CA ALA A 214 -0.51 -19.02 -7.71
C ALA A 214 -1.99 -19.18 -7.33
N GLN A 215 -2.58 -18.20 -6.66
CA GLN A 215 -3.95 -18.24 -6.17
C GLN A 215 -4.91 -17.33 -6.96
N ALA A 216 -4.41 -16.50 -7.87
CA ALA A 216 -5.21 -15.51 -8.57
C ALA A 216 -6.37 -16.11 -9.37
N SER A 217 -6.21 -17.30 -9.97
CA SER A 217 -7.30 -17.97 -10.70
C SER A 217 -8.50 -18.36 -9.83
N ASP A 218 -8.32 -18.50 -8.51
CA ASP A 218 -9.37 -18.81 -7.55
C ASP A 218 -9.86 -17.55 -6.80
N LEU A 219 -8.94 -16.66 -6.43
CA LEU A 219 -9.24 -15.55 -5.53
C LEU A 219 -9.58 -14.24 -6.23
N VAL A 220 -9.10 -14.04 -7.46
CA VAL A 220 -9.20 -12.76 -8.17
C VAL A 220 -10.10 -12.89 -9.39
N LYS A 221 -11.06 -11.97 -9.54
CA LYS A 221 -11.89 -11.86 -10.73
C LYS A 221 -11.02 -11.52 -11.94
N GLY A 222 -11.09 -12.34 -12.99
CA GLY A 222 -10.19 -12.23 -14.16
C GLY A 222 -8.83 -12.93 -13.98
N GLY A 223 -8.56 -13.49 -12.80
CA GLY A 223 -7.31 -14.22 -12.52
C GLY A 223 -6.07 -13.34 -12.54
N TRP A 224 -4.92 -13.94 -12.88
CA TRP A 224 -3.64 -13.22 -12.85
C TRP A 224 -3.51 -12.15 -13.94
N GLU A 225 -3.77 -12.52 -15.21
CA GLU A 225 -3.49 -11.61 -16.34
C GLU A 225 -4.48 -10.44 -16.39
N ASP A 226 -5.78 -10.72 -16.34
CA ASP A 226 -6.82 -9.69 -16.49
C ASP A 226 -7.19 -9.02 -15.16
N GLY A 227 -7.06 -9.75 -14.04
CA GLY A 227 -7.47 -9.26 -12.72
C GLY A 227 -6.35 -8.59 -11.91
N VAL A 228 -5.09 -8.90 -12.22
CA VAL A 228 -3.93 -8.30 -11.53
C VAL A 228 -3.04 -7.53 -12.50
N VAL A 229 -2.43 -8.20 -13.49
CA VAL A 229 -1.42 -7.59 -14.37
C VAL A 229 -1.98 -6.43 -15.18
N ALA A 230 -3.19 -6.58 -15.74
CA ALA A 230 -3.85 -5.53 -16.52
C ALA A 230 -4.23 -4.28 -15.69
N ASN A 231 -4.29 -4.42 -14.35
CA ASN A 231 -4.64 -3.35 -13.43
C ASN A 231 -3.43 -2.68 -12.75
N VAL A 232 -2.22 -3.06 -13.15
CA VAL A 232 -0.99 -2.44 -12.65
C VAL A 232 -0.82 -1.03 -13.24
N ARG A 233 -0.78 -0.02 -12.37
CA ARG A 233 -0.45 1.37 -12.71
C ARG A 233 0.93 1.69 -12.14
N ASN A 234 1.84 2.13 -13.00
CA ASN A 234 3.20 2.49 -12.62
C ASN A 234 3.34 4.02 -12.66
N PHE A 235 3.97 4.56 -11.64
CA PHE A 235 4.11 6.01 -11.47
C PHE A 235 5.56 6.40 -11.24
N ASP A 236 5.92 7.60 -11.71
CA ASP A 236 7.02 8.36 -11.19
C ASP A 236 6.55 9.14 -9.96
N ILE A 237 7.38 9.21 -8.91
CA ILE A 237 7.10 9.99 -7.71
C ILE A 237 7.59 11.40 -7.94
N LEU A 238 6.69 12.38 -7.87
CA LEU A 238 7.00 13.81 -8.04
C LEU A 238 7.40 14.48 -6.73
N ALA A 239 6.68 14.14 -5.66
CA ALA A 239 6.93 14.69 -4.33
C ALA A 239 6.44 13.75 -3.23
N ILE A 240 7.04 13.89 -2.05
CA ILE A 240 6.70 13.17 -0.82
C ILE A 240 6.61 14.19 0.31
N LYS A 241 5.63 14.01 1.22
CA LYS A 241 5.50 14.79 2.44
C LYS A 241 6.72 14.64 3.34
#